data_e6b2da3b91ce2933207b987e8ae9e458
#
_entry.id   e6b2da3b91ce2933207b987e8ae9e458
#
_cell.length_a   1.000
_cell.length_b   1.000
_cell.length_c   1.000
_cell.angle_alpha   90.00
_cell.angle_beta   90.00
_cell.angle_gamma   90.00
#
_symmetry.space_group_name_H-M   'P 1'
#
loop_
_entity.id
_entity.type
_entity.pdbx_description
1 polymer ?
#
loop_
_entity_poly.entity_id
_entity_poly.type
_entity_poly.pdbx_seq_one_letter_code
_entity_poly.pdbx_strand_id
1 'polypeptide(L)'
;SSMGRETFLAKVIWENGWPVIAPQVGRLEDFVEIPLEEHRFANEVTSSDCIQFWENELDERLVGIEKRDEEIYSLSERKGMLRLYCRKEKISEKDYSSYLGLRQKSYRFEVETGIEFEPKAENETAGVILYQNHENHLKFEIKQVEGKKVFEVNSYIHGEETKLSIVDISKWQGILKIMIQCHDQEARVWIGKEKNLKPVAEKIPLTAYTT
;
A
#
# COMPACT_ATOMS: atom_id res chain seq x y z
N SER A 1 -15.05 4.05 -1.71
CA SER A 1 -14.17 3.07 -2.39
C SER A 1 -12.85 2.94 -1.66
N SER A 2 -12.27 1.73 -1.59
CA SER A 2 -10.94 1.50 -1.00
C SER A 2 -9.81 2.19 -1.78
N MET A 3 -10.06 2.61 -3.01
CA MET A 3 -9.13 3.41 -3.82
C MET A 3 -9.34 4.93 -3.66
N GLY A 4 -10.22 5.36 -2.75
CA GLY A 4 -10.54 6.76 -2.53
C GLY A 4 -11.62 7.30 -3.46
N ARG A 5 -11.53 8.60 -3.81
CA ARG A 5 -12.46 9.24 -4.73
C ARG A 5 -12.11 8.87 -6.17
N GLU A 6 -13.12 8.49 -6.92
CA GLU A 6 -12.99 8.10 -8.32
C GLU A 6 -13.56 9.20 -9.23
N THR A 7 -12.91 9.42 -10.35
CA THR A 7 -13.40 10.34 -11.39
C THR A 7 -14.05 9.53 -12.49
N PHE A 8 -15.27 9.90 -12.82
CA PHE A 8 -16.03 9.26 -13.88
C PHE A 8 -16.24 10.22 -15.06
N LEU A 9 -16.33 9.65 -16.26
CA LEU A 9 -16.75 10.34 -17.46
C LEU A 9 -18.21 9.98 -17.75
N ALA A 10 -19.04 10.98 -17.98
CA ALA A 10 -20.43 10.76 -18.32
C ALA A 10 -20.85 11.65 -19.51
N LYS A 11 -21.73 11.13 -20.36
CA LYS A 11 -22.36 11.92 -21.42
C LYS A 11 -23.28 12.97 -20.81
N VAL A 12 -23.20 14.19 -21.30
CA VAL A 12 -24.04 15.31 -20.86
C VAL A 12 -24.72 15.93 -22.06
N ILE A 13 -26.02 16.19 -21.97
CA ILE A 13 -26.77 17.03 -22.91
C ILE A 13 -27.33 18.24 -22.15
N TRP A 14 -27.61 19.30 -22.86
CA TRP A 14 -28.21 20.52 -22.30
C TRP A 14 -29.68 20.61 -22.69
N GLU A 15 -30.54 20.61 -21.68
CA GLU A 15 -31.99 20.80 -21.86
C GLU A 15 -32.45 22.05 -21.11
N ASN A 16 -33.03 23.00 -21.82
CA ASN A 16 -33.52 24.26 -21.26
C ASN A 16 -32.46 25.00 -20.39
N GLY A 17 -31.19 24.93 -20.78
CA GLY A 17 -30.10 25.59 -20.05
C GLY A 17 -29.57 24.79 -18.85
N TRP A 18 -30.03 23.56 -18.61
CA TRP A 18 -29.57 22.68 -17.55
C TRP A 18 -28.81 21.49 -18.09
N PRO A 19 -27.69 21.07 -17.44
CA PRO A 19 -26.99 19.86 -17.83
C PRO A 19 -27.75 18.64 -17.35
N VAL A 20 -28.05 17.72 -18.25
CA VAL A 20 -28.62 16.40 -17.97
C VAL A 20 -27.52 15.36 -18.13
N ILE A 21 -27.11 14.75 -17.02
CA ILE A 21 -26.02 13.76 -16.97
C ILE A 21 -26.60 12.38 -17.25
N ALA A 22 -25.94 11.59 -18.11
CA ALA A 22 -26.36 10.26 -18.53
C ALA A 22 -27.83 10.21 -18.98
N PRO A 23 -28.25 11.04 -19.98
CA PRO A 23 -29.68 11.34 -20.29
C PRO A 23 -30.53 10.14 -20.68
N GLN A 24 -29.90 9.06 -21.16
CA GLN A 24 -30.61 7.85 -21.60
C GLN A 24 -30.73 6.80 -20.53
N VAL A 25 -29.74 6.69 -19.66
CA VAL A 25 -29.58 5.57 -18.72
C VAL A 25 -29.86 6.02 -17.26
N GLY A 26 -29.66 7.31 -16.95
CA GLY A 26 -29.88 7.86 -15.60
C GLY A 26 -28.87 7.37 -14.56
N ARG A 27 -27.78 6.72 -14.97
CA ARG A 27 -26.68 6.24 -14.13
C ARG A 27 -25.37 6.31 -14.88
N LEU A 28 -24.26 6.26 -14.16
CA LEU A 28 -22.94 6.10 -14.75
C LEU A 28 -22.81 4.73 -15.40
N GLU A 29 -22.19 4.69 -16.55
CA GLU A 29 -21.94 3.50 -17.35
C GLU A 29 -20.46 3.11 -17.23
N ASP A 30 -20.19 1.80 -17.33
CA ASP A 30 -18.82 1.29 -17.29
C ASP A 30 -17.99 1.73 -18.51
N PHE A 31 -18.68 2.00 -19.64
CA PHE A 31 -18.09 2.47 -20.88
C PHE A 31 -18.93 3.61 -21.46
N VAL A 32 -18.27 4.66 -21.90
CA VAL A 32 -18.89 5.81 -22.56
C VAL A 32 -18.23 6.02 -23.92
N GLU A 33 -19.02 5.97 -24.99
CA GLU A 33 -18.55 6.34 -26.32
C GLU A 33 -18.35 7.84 -26.41
N ILE A 34 -17.18 8.27 -26.85
CA ILE A 34 -16.81 9.67 -27.07
C ILE A 34 -16.44 9.86 -28.54
N PRO A 35 -16.83 10.97 -29.17
CA PRO A 35 -16.53 11.26 -30.58
C PRO A 35 -15.10 11.80 -30.78
N LEU A 36 -14.12 11.04 -30.26
CA LEU A 36 -12.69 11.33 -30.41
C LEU A 36 -12.04 10.22 -31.23
N GLU A 37 -11.01 10.59 -32.00
CA GLU A 37 -10.20 9.59 -32.68
C GLU A 37 -9.55 8.63 -31.70
N GLU A 38 -9.50 7.34 -32.05
CA GLU A 38 -8.76 6.35 -31.27
C GLU A 38 -7.29 6.75 -31.14
N HIS A 39 -6.84 6.91 -29.92
CA HIS A 39 -5.44 7.17 -29.63
C HIS A 39 -4.81 5.93 -28.96
N ARG A 40 -3.78 5.40 -29.60
CA ARG A 40 -2.97 4.35 -29.00
C ARG A 40 -2.02 4.98 -27.99
N PHE A 41 -2.29 4.76 -26.71
CA PHE A 41 -1.32 5.08 -25.65
C PHE A 41 -0.14 4.12 -25.77
N ALA A 42 1.07 4.68 -25.83
CA ALA A 42 2.30 3.89 -25.94
C ALA A 42 2.60 3.02 -24.70
N ASN A 43 1.91 3.27 -23.60
CA ASN A 43 2.12 2.56 -22.36
C ASN A 43 1.11 1.44 -22.22
N GLU A 44 1.50 0.25 -22.66
CA GLU A 44 0.86 -0.97 -22.20
C GLU A 44 1.02 -1.01 -20.67
N VAL A 45 -0.10 -1.10 -19.96
CA VAL A 45 -0.07 -1.39 -18.52
C VAL A 45 0.48 -2.79 -18.38
N THR A 46 1.76 -2.91 -18.07
CA THR A 46 2.35 -4.19 -17.75
C THR A 46 1.63 -4.76 -16.53
N SER A 47 1.18 -5.99 -16.63
CA SER A 47 0.46 -6.70 -15.55
C SER A 47 1.32 -6.94 -14.30
N SER A 48 2.61 -6.68 -14.39
CA SER A 48 3.58 -6.81 -13.30
C SER A 48 4.59 -5.67 -13.37
N ASP A 49 4.91 -5.10 -12.24
CA ASP A 49 5.85 -3.99 -12.09
C ASP A 49 6.82 -4.28 -10.95
N CYS A 50 8.10 -4.00 -11.15
CA CYS A 50 9.15 -4.23 -10.17
C CYS A 50 9.97 -2.95 -9.99
N ILE A 51 10.01 -2.43 -8.76
CA ILE A 51 10.91 -1.33 -8.39
C ILE A 51 12.22 -1.93 -7.92
N GLN A 52 13.29 -1.54 -8.58
CA GLN A 52 14.66 -1.94 -8.24
C GLN A 52 15.44 -0.71 -7.76
N PHE A 53 16.31 -0.91 -6.77
CA PHE A 53 17.08 0.16 -6.14
C PHE A 53 18.56 0.11 -6.54
N TRP A 54 18.84 -0.11 -7.84
CA TRP A 54 20.21 -0.16 -8.36
C TRP A 54 20.76 1.21 -8.76
N GLU A 55 19.86 2.15 -9.04
CA GLU A 55 20.18 3.52 -9.41
C GLU A 55 20.24 4.42 -8.17
N ASN A 56 20.87 5.58 -8.31
CA ASN A 56 20.98 6.55 -7.21
C ASN A 56 19.76 7.47 -7.09
N GLU A 57 18.76 7.25 -7.93
CA GLU A 57 17.52 8.03 -7.93
C GLU A 57 16.37 7.15 -7.49
N LEU A 58 15.52 7.69 -6.61
CA LEU A 58 14.31 7.01 -6.17
C LEU A 58 13.27 7.06 -7.27
N ASP A 59 12.65 5.92 -7.56
CA ASP A 59 11.55 5.81 -8.51
C ASP A 59 10.48 6.88 -8.20
N GLU A 60 10.12 7.68 -9.21
CA GLU A 60 9.19 8.81 -9.08
C GLU A 60 7.77 8.39 -8.65
N ARG A 61 7.41 7.13 -8.85
CA ARG A 61 6.13 6.54 -8.41
C ARG A 61 6.03 6.36 -6.91
N LEU A 62 7.17 6.35 -6.21
CA LEU A 62 7.20 6.29 -4.75
C LEU A 62 6.89 7.65 -4.16
N VAL A 63 5.85 7.70 -3.36
CA VAL A 63 5.34 8.93 -2.73
C VAL A 63 5.44 8.83 -1.20
N GLY A 64 5.66 9.98 -0.57
CA GLY A 64 5.55 10.13 0.88
C GLY A 64 4.12 10.48 1.31
N ILE A 65 3.85 10.46 2.61
CA ILE A 65 2.64 11.06 3.19
C ILE A 65 2.85 12.58 3.21
N GLU A 66 1.91 13.32 2.61
CA GLU A 66 1.92 14.77 2.39
C GLU A 66 3.08 15.26 1.51
N LYS A 67 4.30 14.88 1.79
CA LYS A 67 5.48 15.18 0.97
C LYS A 67 6.44 13.99 0.94
N ARG A 68 7.26 13.94 -0.09
CA ARG A 68 8.42 13.04 -0.12
C ARG A 68 9.58 13.75 0.58
N ASP A 69 10.08 13.15 1.65
CA ASP A 69 11.23 13.65 2.40
C ASP A 69 12.47 12.84 2.03
N GLU A 70 13.47 13.48 1.45
CA GLU A 70 14.69 12.82 1.00
C GLU A 70 15.62 12.43 2.16
N GLU A 71 15.41 13.00 3.35
CA GLU A 71 16.20 12.69 4.55
C GLU A 71 15.81 11.37 5.21
N ILE A 72 14.68 10.76 4.80
CA ILE A 72 14.21 9.50 5.41
C ILE A 72 14.81 8.26 4.77
N TYR A 73 15.55 8.38 3.66
CA TYR A 73 16.05 7.21 2.95
C TYR A 73 17.48 7.38 2.41
N SER A 74 18.09 6.26 2.06
CA SER A 74 19.34 6.19 1.30
C SER A 74 19.29 5.05 0.28
N LEU A 75 19.80 5.32 -0.92
CA LEU A 75 20.02 4.34 -1.99
C LEU A 75 21.48 3.94 -2.12
N SER A 76 22.40 4.70 -1.47
CA SER A 76 23.86 4.51 -1.59
C SER A 76 24.48 3.66 -0.48
N GLU A 77 23.90 3.65 0.73
CA GLU A 77 24.46 2.92 1.86
C GLU A 77 24.50 1.40 1.67
N ARG A 78 23.55 0.85 0.91
CA ARG A 78 23.54 -0.54 0.54
C ARG A 78 23.05 -0.71 -0.88
N LYS A 79 23.95 -0.99 -1.79
CA LYS A 79 23.65 -1.11 -3.22
C LYS A 79 22.54 -2.13 -3.50
N GLY A 80 21.56 -1.75 -4.31
CA GLY A 80 20.42 -2.57 -4.67
C GLY A 80 19.31 -2.67 -3.63
N MET A 81 19.40 -1.87 -2.55
CA MET A 81 18.40 -1.83 -1.49
C MET A 81 18.05 -0.37 -1.13
N LEU A 82 16.79 -0.16 -0.83
CA LEU A 82 16.33 1.07 -0.21
C LEU A 82 16.49 0.96 1.31
N ARG A 83 17.25 1.86 1.91
CA ARG A 83 17.31 2.02 3.36
C ARG A 83 16.33 3.09 3.80
N LEU A 84 15.42 2.77 4.70
CA LEU A 84 14.58 3.75 5.40
C LEU A 84 15.12 3.96 6.82
N TYR A 85 15.24 5.23 7.23
CA TYR A 85 15.64 5.58 8.59
C TYR A 85 14.41 5.66 9.48
N CYS A 86 14.42 4.92 10.58
CA CYS A 86 13.35 4.99 11.57
C CYS A 86 13.29 6.38 12.21
N ARG A 87 12.08 6.88 12.40
CA ARG A 87 11.78 8.12 13.13
C ARG A 87 10.87 7.82 14.32
N LYS A 88 10.75 8.77 15.24
CA LYS A 88 9.86 8.66 16.40
C LYS A 88 8.39 8.87 16.05
N GLU A 89 8.12 9.59 14.95
CA GLU A 89 6.78 9.91 14.46
C GLU A 89 6.10 8.64 13.95
N LYS A 90 4.88 8.39 14.42
CA LYS A 90 4.12 7.20 14.03
C LYS A 90 3.22 7.51 12.85
N ILE A 91 2.98 6.51 12.03
CA ILE A 91 2.09 6.64 10.86
C ILE A 91 0.62 6.88 11.23
N SER A 92 0.23 6.55 12.47
CA SER A 92 -1.08 6.86 13.05
C SER A 92 -1.21 8.30 13.56
N GLU A 93 -0.14 9.06 13.56
CA GLU A 93 -0.11 10.47 13.93
C GLU A 93 -0.15 11.33 12.66
N LYS A 94 -0.66 12.55 12.76
CA LYS A 94 -0.61 13.52 11.65
C LYS A 94 0.76 14.18 11.59
N ASP A 95 1.78 13.37 11.40
CA ASP A 95 3.16 13.86 11.33
C ASP A 95 3.95 13.09 10.28
N TYR A 96 5.14 13.59 9.93
CA TYR A 96 5.99 13.04 8.88
C TYR A 96 6.72 11.77 9.33
N SER A 97 6.06 10.63 9.24
CA SER A 97 6.68 9.33 9.49
C SER A 97 7.59 8.89 8.33
N SER A 98 8.50 7.95 8.59
CA SER A 98 9.31 7.33 7.55
C SER A 98 8.46 6.40 6.69
N TYR A 99 7.93 6.93 5.60
CA TYR A 99 7.04 6.23 4.69
C TYR A 99 7.37 6.52 3.22
N LEU A 100 7.42 5.46 2.43
CA LEU A 100 7.42 5.52 0.97
C LEU A 100 6.44 4.48 0.45
N GLY A 101 5.53 4.88 -0.40
CA GLY A 101 4.46 4.03 -0.89
C GLY A 101 4.13 4.21 -2.35
N LEU A 102 3.51 3.20 -2.92
CA LEU A 102 2.92 3.21 -4.26
C LEU A 102 1.41 3.42 -4.15
N ARG A 103 0.86 4.18 -5.08
CA ARG A 103 -0.59 4.29 -5.19
C ARG A 103 -1.19 2.99 -5.72
N GLN A 104 -2.18 2.48 -4.99
CA GLN A 104 -2.99 1.35 -5.45
C GLN A 104 -3.74 1.72 -6.72
N LYS A 105 -3.68 0.84 -7.73
CA LYS A 105 -4.32 1.02 -9.06
C LYS A 105 -5.42 -0.01 -9.35
N SER A 106 -5.57 -1.02 -8.52
CA SER A 106 -6.53 -2.11 -8.73
C SER A 106 -7.08 -2.61 -7.39
N TYR A 107 -8.28 -3.16 -7.40
CA TYR A 107 -8.85 -3.90 -6.26
C TYR A 107 -8.27 -5.32 -6.14
N ARG A 108 -7.67 -5.82 -7.23
CA ARG A 108 -6.99 -7.11 -7.27
C ARG A 108 -5.52 -6.86 -7.54
N PHE A 109 -4.70 -7.11 -6.54
CA PHE A 109 -3.26 -6.97 -6.67
C PHE A 109 -2.52 -7.92 -5.73
N GLU A 110 -1.29 -8.17 -6.08
CA GLU A 110 -0.32 -8.83 -5.23
C GLU A 110 0.91 -7.93 -5.13
N VAL A 111 1.42 -7.74 -3.92
CA VAL A 111 2.68 -7.04 -3.67
C VAL A 111 3.61 -7.94 -2.87
N GLU A 112 4.85 -7.96 -3.32
CA GLU A 112 5.92 -8.73 -2.71
C GLU A 112 7.10 -7.79 -2.42
N THR A 113 7.63 -7.88 -1.20
CA THR A 113 8.82 -7.13 -0.81
C THR A 113 9.66 -7.93 0.17
N GLY A 114 10.96 -7.60 0.24
CA GLY A 114 11.86 -8.14 1.23
C GLY A 114 12.29 -7.06 2.22
N ILE A 115 12.20 -7.33 3.50
CA ILE A 115 12.61 -6.40 4.57
C ILE A 115 13.68 -7.07 5.43
N GLU A 116 14.77 -6.37 5.65
CA GLU A 116 15.77 -6.72 6.66
C GLU A 116 15.70 -5.70 7.78
N PHE A 117 15.25 -6.14 8.94
CA PHE A 117 15.08 -5.30 10.12
C PHE A 117 15.31 -6.09 11.40
N GLU A 118 16.05 -5.49 12.32
CA GLU A 118 16.35 -6.07 13.63
C GLU A 118 16.00 -5.05 14.71
N PRO A 119 14.79 -5.15 15.30
CA PRO A 119 14.35 -4.23 16.34
C PRO A 119 15.19 -4.42 17.60
N LYS A 120 15.70 -3.32 18.17
CA LYS A 120 16.48 -3.31 19.41
C LYS A 120 15.64 -2.93 20.63
N ALA A 121 14.48 -2.33 20.40
CA ALA A 121 13.54 -1.91 21.42
C ALA A 121 12.09 -2.12 20.94
N GLU A 122 11.14 -2.18 21.87
CA GLU A 122 9.72 -2.44 21.58
C GLU A 122 9.03 -1.33 20.77
N ASN A 123 9.58 -0.11 20.81
CA ASN A 123 9.10 1.03 20.02
C ASN A 123 9.66 1.10 18.60
N GLU A 124 10.54 0.18 18.23
CA GLU A 124 11.09 0.10 16.89
C GLU A 124 10.30 -0.88 16.03
N THR A 125 9.75 -0.40 14.92
CA THR A 125 8.98 -1.21 13.97
C THR A 125 9.33 -0.87 12.53
N ALA A 126 9.27 -1.87 11.66
CA ALA A 126 9.37 -1.69 10.22
C ALA A 126 8.51 -2.72 9.49
N GLY A 127 7.93 -2.34 8.37
CA GLY A 127 7.03 -3.26 7.65
C GLY A 127 6.42 -2.69 6.39
N VAL A 128 5.33 -3.28 6.00
CA VAL A 128 4.46 -2.83 4.90
C VAL A 128 3.14 -2.32 5.49
N ILE A 129 2.51 -1.40 4.81
CA ILE A 129 1.24 -0.86 5.21
C ILE A 129 0.31 -0.69 4.00
N LEU A 130 -0.95 -1.08 4.15
CA LEU A 130 -2.03 -0.63 3.28
C LEU A 130 -2.65 0.60 3.93
N TYR A 131 -2.33 1.77 3.39
CA TYR A 131 -2.59 3.06 4.01
C TYR A 131 -3.67 3.82 3.27
N GLN A 132 -4.76 4.14 3.96
CA GLN A 132 -5.76 5.07 3.49
C GLN A 132 -5.55 6.45 4.12
N ASN A 133 -5.46 6.50 5.44
CA ASN A 133 -5.14 7.69 6.24
C ASN A 133 -4.57 7.26 7.60
N HIS A 134 -4.25 8.24 8.47
CA HIS A 134 -3.67 8.00 9.78
C HIS A 134 -4.60 7.22 10.74
N GLU A 135 -5.92 7.29 10.56
CA GLU A 135 -6.92 6.59 11.38
C GLU A 135 -7.34 5.24 10.80
N ASN A 136 -7.15 5.04 9.48
CA ASN A 136 -7.61 3.84 8.77
C ASN A 136 -6.48 3.26 7.93
N HIS A 137 -5.87 2.20 8.43
CA HIS A 137 -4.77 1.51 7.75
C HIS A 137 -4.56 0.10 8.33
N LEU A 138 -3.86 -0.73 7.57
CA LEU A 138 -3.52 -2.10 7.95
C LEU A 138 -2.01 -2.24 7.92
N LYS A 139 -1.39 -2.59 9.06
CA LYS A 139 0.06 -2.75 9.22
C LYS A 139 0.47 -4.22 9.21
N PHE A 140 1.58 -4.49 8.55
CA PHE A 140 2.28 -5.76 8.50
C PHE A 140 3.72 -5.49 8.93
N GLU A 141 4.03 -5.65 10.21
CA GLU A 141 5.25 -5.11 10.79
C GLU A 141 6.08 -6.12 11.57
N ILE A 142 7.40 -5.95 11.47
CA ILE A 142 8.39 -6.61 12.31
C ILE A 142 8.62 -5.70 13.52
N LYS A 143 8.53 -6.24 14.72
CA LYS A 143 8.76 -5.51 15.96
C LYS A 143 9.28 -6.44 17.08
N GLN A 144 9.61 -5.87 18.22
CA GLN A 144 9.92 -6.61 19.45
C GLN A 144 8.71 -6.57 20.37
N VAL A 145 8.35 -7.73 20.95
CA VAL A 145 7.32 -7.87 21.99
C VAL A 145 7.86 -8.79 23.05
N GLU A 146 7.95 -8.31 24.30
CA GLU A 146 8.48 -9.10 25.44
C GLU A 146 9.84 -9.74 25.14
N GLY A 147 10.74 -8.99 24.50
CA GLY A 147 12.08 -9.45 24.15
C GLY A 147 12.15 -10.42 22.96
N LYS A 148 11.04 -10.74 22.31
CA LYS A 148 10.96 -11.61 21.13
C LYS A 148 10.75 -10.80 19.88
N LYS A 149 11.43 -11.15 18.79
CA LYS A 149 11.18 -10.61 17.46
C LYS A 149 9.94 -11.29 16.89
N VAL A 150 8.95 -10.50 16.53
CA VAL A 150 7.67 -10.99 15.98
C VAL A 150 7.33 -10.29 14.68
N PHE A 151 6.51 -10.96 13.89
CA PHE A 151 5.76 -10.34 12.80
C PHE A 151 4.30 -10.21 13.23
N GLU A 152 3.78 -8.99 13.20
CA GLU A 152 2.45 -8.67 13.69
C GLU A 152 1.61 -8.04 12.58
N VAL A 153 0.33 -8.39 12.56
CA VAL A 153 -0.67 -7.78 11.66
C VAL A 153 -1.67 -7.02 12.51
N ASN A 154 -1.72 -5.71 12.31
CA ASN A 154 -2.59 -4.80 13.06
C ASN A 154 -3.50 -4.02 12.13
N SER A 155 -4.77 -3.94 12.51
CA SER A 155 -5.82 -3.14 11.90
C SER A 155 -5.99 -1.84 12.68
N TYR A 156 -6.02 -0.72 11.99
CA TYR A 156 -6.44 0.58 12.52
C TYR A 156 -7.74 1.00 11.85
N ILE A 157 -8.79 1.18 12.62
CA ILE A 157 -10.10 1.64 12.15
C ILE A 157 -10.59 2.73 13.08
N HIS A 158 -10.81 3.94 12.55
CA HIS A 158 -11.16 5.14 13.32
C HIS A 158 -10.16 5.44 14.45
N GLY A 159 -8.87 5.13 14.22
CA GLY A 159 -7.82 5.34 15.20
C GLY A 159 -7.69 4.24 16.26
N GLU A 160 -8.59 3.25 16.27
CA GLU A 160 -8.53 2.12 17.20
C GLU A 160 -7.70 0.97 16.60
N GLU A 161 -6.70 0.54 17.36
CA GLU A 161 -5.82 -0.57 16.97
C GLU A 161 -6.40 -1.91 17.41
N THR A 162 -6.45 -2.86 16.49
CA THR A 162 -6.80 -4.25 16.75
C THR A 162 -5.75 -5.18 16.19
N LYS A 163 -5.20 -6.03 17.04
CA LYS A 163 -4.27 -7.09 16.65
C LYS A 163 -5.02 -8.24 15.97
N LEU A 164 -4.65 -8.53 14.71
CA LEU A 164 -5.26 -9.61 13.93
C LEU A 164 -4.44 -10.90 13.98
N SER A 165 -3.10 -10.78 13.98
CA SER A 165 -2.22 -11.95 14.00
C SER A 165 -0.85 -11.58 14.56
N ILE A 166 -0.17 -12.57 15.18
CA ILE A 166 1.21 -12.46 15.64
C ILE A 166 1.93 -13.78 15.42
N VAL A 167 3.14 -13.71 14.90
CA VAL A 167 4.01 -14.87 14.63
C VAL A 167 5.40 -14.62 15.20
N ASP A 168 5.89 -15.55 16.01
CA ASP A 168 7.26 -15.50 16.51
C ASP A 168 8.26 -15.78 15.38
N ILE A 169 9.09 -14.79 15.08
CA ILE A 169 10.16 -14.86 14.09
C ILE A 169 11.55 -14.65 14.72
N SER A 170 11.70 -14.91 16.03
CA SER A 170 12.96 -14.70 16.77
C SER A 170 14.15 -15.47 16.17
N LYS A 171 13.88 -16.61 15.51
CA LYS A 171 14.90 -17.41 14.82
C LYS A 171 15.22 -16.92 13.42
N TRP A 172 14.49 -15.90 12.93
CA TRP A 172 14.67 -15.39 11.59
C TRP A 172 15.86 -14.45 11.49
N GLN A 173 16.72 -14.69 10.51
CA GLN A 173 17.87 -13.86 10.19
C GLN A 173 17.84 -13.43 8.72
N GLY A 174 18.28 -12.21 8.47
CA GLY A 174 18.34 -11.62 7.14
C GLY A 174 16.97 -11.17 6.61
N ILE A 175 16.82 -11.18 5.31
CA ILE A 175 15.65 -10.65 4.62
C ILE A 175 14.42 -11.52 4.86
N LEU A 176 13.38 -10.94 5.46
CA LEU A 176 12.05 -11.51 5.54
C LEU A 176 11.25 -11.06 4.31
N LYS A 177 10.80 -12.01 3.53
CA LYS A 177 9.90 -11.78 2.41
C LYS A 177 8.47 -11.67 2.93
N ILE A 178 7.78 -10.62 2.53
CA ILE A 178 6.37 -10.38 2.83
C ILE A 178 5.63 -10.36 1.50
N MET A 179 4.56 -11.12 1.40
CA MET A 179 3.65 -11.13 0.26
C MET A 179 2.24 -10.80 0.76
N ILE A 180 1.61 -9.83 0.14
CA ILE A 180 0.24 -9.41 0.43
C ILE A 180 -0.57 -9.56 -0.85
N GLN A 181 -1.66 -10.28 -0.79
CA GLN A 181 -2.59 -10.46 -1.89
C GLN A 181 -3.94 -9.85 -1.50
N CYS A 182 -4.44 -8.96 -2.35
CA CYS A 182 -5.76 -8.36 -2.21
C CYS A 182 -6.67 -8.86 -3.33
N HIS A 183 -7.79 -9.42 -2.96
CA HIS A 183 -8.78 -9.93 -3.89
C HIS A 183 -10.17 -9.78 -3.30
N ASP A 184 -11.10 -9.22 -4.09
CA ASP A 184 -12.51 -9.08 -3.71
C ASP A 184 -12.73 -8.45 -2.32
N GLN A 185 -11.97 -7.38 -2.02
CA GLN A 185 -12.01 -6.62 -0.76
C GLN A 185 -11.53 -7.41 0.47
N GLU A 186 -10.80 -8.49 0.27
CA GLU A 186 -10.10 -9.21 1.31
C GLU A 186 -8.60 -9.18 1.08
N ALA A 187 -7.82 -9.05 2.16
CA ALA A 187 -6.37 -9.21 2.14
C ALA A 187 -5.97 -10.54 2.77
N ARG A 188 -4.87 -11.08 2.26
CA ARG A 188 -4.15 -12.23 2.80
C ARG A 188 -2.68 -11.88 2.86
N VAL A 189 -1.98 -12.43 3.85
CA VAL A 189 -0.55 -12.17 4.02
C VAL A 189 0.22 -13.44 4.30
N TRP A 190 1.38 -13.52 3.65
CA TRP A 190 2.37 -14.59 3.85
C TRP A 190 3.72 -13.97 4.16
N ILE A 191 4.49 -14.69 4.96
CA ILE A 191 5.89 -14.36 5.21
C ILE A 191 6.76 -15.59 4.97
N GLY A 192 8.02 -15.37 4.63
CA GLY A 192 8.92 -16.49 4.41
C GLY A 192 10.26 -16.10 3.83
N LYS A 193 10.95 -17.10 3.29
CA LYS A 193 12.21 -16.95 2.59
C LYS A 193 12.06 -17.47 1.16
N GLU A 194 12.44 -16.64 0.20
CA GLU A 194 12.37 -16.97 -1.22
C GLU A 194 10.97 -17.43 -1.67
N LYS A 195 10.84 -18.69 -2.07
CA LYS A 195 9.56 -19.30 -2.51
C LYS A 195 8.81 -20.01 -1.40
N ASN A 196 9.40 -20.13 -0.20
CA ASN A 196 8.78 -20.84 0.93
C ASN A 196 8.06 -19.86 1.84
N LEU A 197 6.87 -19.46 1.43
CA LEU A 197 6.01 -18.54 2.17
C LEU A 197 4.98 -19.32 3.00
N LYS A 198 4.72 -18.85 4.21
CA LYS A 198 3.70 -19.40 5.12
C LYS A 198 2.62 -18.35 5.37
N PRO A 199 1.34 -18.74 5.36
CA PRO A 199 0.26 -17.81 5.67
C PRO A 199 0.37 -17.33 7.13
N VAL A 200 0.10 -16.05 7.34
CA VAL A 200 0.09 -15.41 8.67
C VAL A 200 -1.31 -14.93 9.03
N ALA A 201 -2.02 -14.38 8.06
CA ALA A 201 -3.39 -13.96 8.22
C ALA A 201 -4.14 -14.09 6.88
N GLU A 202 -5.41 -14.47 6.97
CA GLU A 202 -6.28 -14.65 5.82
C GLU A 202 -7.62 -13.98 6.08
N LYS A 203 -8.33 -13.62 4.98
CA LYS A 203 -9.67 -13.04 5.03
C LYS A 203 -9.76 -11.75 5.86
N ILE A 204 -8.75 -10.90 5.76
CA ILE A 204 -8.79 -9.58 6.40
C ILE A 204 -9.70 -8.69 5.56
N PRO A 205 -10.86 -8.22 6.08
CA PRO A 205 -11.78 -7.39 5.31
C PRO A 205 -11.18 -6.00 5.06
N LEU A 206 -11.20 -5.54 3.80
CA LEU A 206 -10.71 -4.22 3.42
C LEU A 206 -11.81 -3.16 3.35
N THR A 207 -13.06 -3.53 3.53
CA THR A 207 -14.22 -2.62 3.47
C THR A 207 -14.18 -1.53 4.53
N ALA A 208 -13.57 -1.80 5.68
CA ALA A 208 -13.41 -0.83 6.76
C ALA A 208 -12.39 0.28 6.45
N TYR A 209 -11.54 0.09 5.43
CA TYR A 209 -10.51 1.06 5.00
C TYR A 209 -10.97 1.84 3.76
N THR A 210 -12.27 2.02 3.58
CA THR A 210 -12.86 2.81 2.50
C THR A 210 -13.25 4.21 2.99
N THR A 211 -13.21 5.19 2.08
CA THR A 211 -13.74 6.54 2.32
C THR A 211 -15.24 6.59 2.05
#